data_5a481e9b7eb20c8c86b5a08035791d71
#
_entry.id   5a481e9b7eb20c8c86b5a08035791d71
#
_cell.length_a   1.000
_cell.length_b   1.000
_cell.length_c   1.000
_cell.angle_alpha   90.00
_cell.angle_beta   90.00
_cell.angle_gamma   90.00
#
_symmetry.space_group_name_H-M   'P 1'
#
loop_
_entity.id
_entity.type
_entity.pdbx_description
1 polymer ?
#
loop_
_entity_poly.entity_id
_entity_poly.type
_entity_poly.pdbx_seq_one_letter_code
_entity_poly.pdbx_strand_id
1 'polypeptide(L)'
;MYPNPKSLRIGCSGWSYQDWVGPFYPKDAKPGDYLHLYSTVFDAVEIDSTYYRTPSPLMVNNWRKNTTDGFIFTAKFPKKITHELKLRDSQAQLERYYKSISELREKLGALVIQLPPSFNMKKDKEALATFLPQLDQKYRHAIEFRNKSWWKPETYKLLEANNVGLAWSENQYAPTPTEATSDIAYLRMVGDRTITNFSAPQKDQTQTMKQWYTALEEKSSLFKQGYIFFNNHFAGFGPGSVNEFRRLAGLAEMDWKAIRMEPGPLQSSISQFQQ
;
A
#
# COMPACT_ATOMS: atom_id res chain seq x y z
N MET A 1 20.89 3.10 14.48
CA MET A 1 21.35 2.66 13.12
C MET A 1 20.19 3.00 12.20
N TYR A 2 20.36 3.91 11.25
CA TYR A 2 19.28 4.30 10.33
C TYR A 2 18.81 3.09 9.52
N PRO A 3 17.49 2.96 9.25
CA PRO A 3 17.02 1.91 8.35
C PRO A 3 17.79 2.05 7.03
N ASN A 4 18.26 0.93 6.48
CA ASN A 4 18.95 0.97 5.20
C ASN A 4 18.00 1.63 4.17
N PRO A 5 18.35 2.77 3.57
CA PRO A 5 17.46 3.48 2.63
C PRO A 5 16.95 2.58 1.50
N LYS A 6 17.74 1.57 1.10
CA LYS A 6 17.36 0.57 0.09
C LYS A 6 16.26 -0.40 0.56
N SER A 7 15.96 -0.44 1.85
CA SER A 7 14.91 -1.30 2.38
C SER A 7 13.53 -0.62 2.50
N LEU A 8 13.44 0.68 2.20
CA LEU A 8 12.17 1.41 2.27
C LEU A 8 11.58 1.60 0.87
N ARG A 9 10.34 1.17 0.69
CA ARG A 9 9.49 1.42 -0.48
C ARG A 9 8.44 2.45 -0.09
N ILE A 10 8.51 3.64 -0.69
CA ILE A 10 7.67 4.77 -0.29
C ILE A 10 6.87 5.23 -1.50
N GLY A 11 5.55 5.27 -1.38
CA GLY A 11 4.66 5.63 -2.47
C GLY A 11 3.27 6.08 -2.00
N CYS A 12 2.33 6.13 -2.92
CA CYS A 12 0.95 6.52 -2.65
C CYS A 12 0.01 5.31 -2.59
N SER A 13 -1.14 5.49 -1.94
CA SER A 13 -2.28 4.57 -2.04
C SER A 13 -3.07 4.93 -3.31
N GLY A 14 -2.80 4.18 -4.39
CA GLY A 14 -3.34 4.42 -5.71
C GLY A 14 -2.54 5.42 -6.55
N TRP A 15 -2.85 5.43 -7.85
CA TRP A 15 -2.19 6.28 -8.85
C TRP A 15 -3.19 6.99 -9.78
N SER A 16 -4.46 6.59 -9.79
CA SER A 16 -5.44 7.07 -10.75
C SER A 16 -6.28 8.22 -10.18
N TYR A 17 -5.69 9.41 -10.17
CA TYR A 17 -6.31 10.62 -9.65
C TYR A 17 -6.27 11.73 -10.70
N GLN A 18 -7.45 12.23 -11.11
CA GLN A 18 -7.57 13.34 -12.07
C GLN A 18 -6.95 14.63 -11.52
N ASP A 19 -7.05 14.87 -10.21
CA ASP A 19 -6.51 16.05 -9.54
C ASP A 19 -4.96 16.14 -9.62
N TRP A 20 -4.30 15.05 -9.97
CA TRP A 20 -2.85 15.02 -10.14
C TRP A 20 -2.40 15.49 -11.53
N VAL A 21 -3.32 15.67 -12.48
CA VAL A 21 -3.01 16.21 -13.82
C VAL A 21 -2.66 17.70 -13.71
N GLY A 22 -1.46 18.05 -14.11
CA GLY A 22 -0.85 19.36 -13.94
C GLY A 22 0.13 19.43 -12.77
N PRO A 23 -0.30 19.12 -11.52
CA PRO A 23 0.59 19.15 -10.37
C PRO A 23 1.64 18.02 -10.36
N PHE A 24 1.29 16.83 -10.84
CA PHE A 24 2.15 15.64 -10.85
C PHE A 24 2.26 15.03 -12.26
N TYR A 25 1.14 14.72 -12.91
CA TYR A 25 1.15 14.24 -14.28
C TYR A 25 1.20 15.40 -15.29
N PRO A 26 1.74 15.21 -16.50
CA PRO A 26 1.61 16.15 -17.59
C PRO A 26 0.15 16.55 -17.85
N LYS A 27 -0.10 17.76 -18.34
CA LYS A 27 -1.46 18.30 -18.55
C LYS A 27 -2.29 17.53 -19.58
N ASP A 28 -1.62 16.85 -20.50
CA ASP A 28 -2.21 16.03 -21.58
C ASP A 28 -2.30 14.54 -21.23
N ALA A 29 -1.83 14.13 -20.02
CA ALA A 29 -1.89 12.75 -19.56
C ALA A 29 -3.32 12.25 -19.43
N LYS A 30 -3.56 11.02 -19.90
CA LYS A 30 -4.85 10.33 -19.82
C LYS A 30 -4.83 9.23 -18.75
N PRO A 31 -5.96 8.78 -18.25
CA PRO A 31 -6.01 7.72 -17.22
C PRO A 31 -5.22 6.45 -17.56
N GLY A 32 -5.09 6.11 -18.84
CA GLY A 32 -4.28 4.97 -19.30
C GLY A 32 -2.77 5.15 -19.09
N ASP A 33 -2.30 6.40 -19.03
CA ASP A 33 -0.89 6.74 -18.90
C ASP A 33 -0.43 6.79 -17.44
N TYR A 34 -1.35 7.04 -16.50
CA TYR A 34 -1.02 7.38 -15.12
C TYR A 34 -0.13 6.36 -14.43
N LEU A 35 -0.39 5.06 -14.59
CA LEU A 35 0.41 4.03 -13.92
C LEU A 35 1.85 4.03 -14.44
N HIS A 36 2.02 4.13 -15.76
CA HIS A 36 3.35 4.20 -16.36
C HIS A 36 4.11 5.43 -15.86
N LEU A 37 3.53 6.62 -16.00
CA LEU A 37 4.11 7.89 -15.56
C LEU A 37 4.43 7.87 -14.06
N TYR A 38 3.53 7.33 -13.23
CA TYR A 38 3.76 7.16 -11.80
C TYR A 38 5.00 6.31 -11.52
N SER A 39 5.15 5.20 -12.24
CA SER A 39 6.27 4.27 -12.05
C SER A 39 7.63 4.81 -12.52
N THR A 40 7.67 5.85 -13.33
CA THR A 40 8.92 6.54 -13.70
C THR A 40 9.44 7.45 -12.59
N VAL A 41 8.58 7.81 -11.62
CA VAL A 41 8.91 8.69 -10.49
C VAL A 41 9.10 7.90 -9.20
N PHE A 42 8.11 7.10 -8.83
CA PHE A 42 8.12 6.33 -7.59
C PHE A 42 8.36 4.85 -7.86
N ASP A 43 8.93 4.18 -6.90
CA ASP A 43 9.30 2.76 -6.97
C ASP A 43 8.28 1.82 -6.34
N ALA A 44 7.21 2.35 -5.75
CA ALA A 44 6.15 1.55 -5.14
C ALA A 44 4.77 2.22 -5.14
N VAL A 45 3.72 1.40 -5.15
CA VAL A 45 2.32 1.83 -4.99
C VAL A 45 1.50 0.79 -4.22
N GLU A 46 0.54 1.23 -3.39
CA GLU A 46 -0.49 0.38 -2.82
C GLU A 46 -1.72 0.37 -3.75
N ILE A 47 -2.15 -0.81 -4.21
CA ILE A 47 -3.34 -0.96 -5.06
C ILE A 47 -4.57 -0.99 -4.16
N ASP A 48 -5.33 0.11 -4.13
CA ASP A 48 -6.58 0.22 -3.37
C ASP A 48 -7.80 -0.37 -4.11
N SER A 49 -7.78 -0.41 -5.44
CA SER A 49 -8.91 -0.87 -6.26
C SER A 49 -9.26 -2.34 -6.06
N THR A 50 -8.29 -3.17 -5.66
CA THR A 50 -8.49 -4.59 -5.33
C THR A 50 -9.41 -4.81 -4.12
N TYR A 51 -9.58 -3.81 -3.27
CA TYR A 51 -10.55 -3.83 -2.18
C TYR A 51 -11.99 -3.97 -2.67
N TYR A 52 -12.35 -3.25 -3.72
CA TYR A 52 -13.72 -3.25 -4.24
C TYR A 52 -14.05 -4.53 -5.01
N ARG A 53 -13.09 -5.06 -5.76
CA ARG A 53 -13.26 -6.25 -6.60
C ARG A 53 -11.90 -6.90 -6.86
N THR A 54 -11.86 -8.25 -6.82
CA THR A 54 -10.70 -9.00 -7.33
C THR A 54 -10.51 -8.69 -8.82
N PRO A 55 -9.36 -8.15 -9.24
CA PRO A 55 -9.09 -7.86 -10.65
C PRO A 55 -8.98 -9.15 -11.47
N SER A 56 -9.09 -9.07 -12.80
CA SER A 56 -8.76 -10.21 -13.64
C SER A 56 -7.23 -10.42 -13.72
N PRO A 57 -6.75 -11.67 -13.92
CA PRO A 57 -5.32 -11.93 -14.12
C PRO A 57 -4.72 -11.09 -15.26
N LEU A 58 -5.46 -10.90 -16.35
CA LEU A 58 -5.04 -10.06 -17.48
C LEU A 58 -4.80 -8.60 -17.06
N MET A 59 -5.71 -8.04 -16.26
CA MET A 59 -5.56 -6.66 -15.75
C MET A 59 -4.31 -6.54 -14.87
N VAL A 60 -4.06 -7.51 -13.98
CA VAL A 60 -2.90 -7.52 -13.09
C VAL A 60 -1.59 -7.66 -13.89
N ASN A 61 -1.57 -8.54 -14.89
CA ASN A 61 -0.42 -8.68 -15.79
C ASN A 61 -0.16 -7.38 -16.59
N ASN A 62 -1.22 -6.66 -17.00
CA ASN A 62 -1.08 -5.36 -17.66
C ASN A 62 -0.48 -4.31 -16.69
N TRP A 63 -0.86 -4.28 -15.43
CA TRP A 63 -0.20 -3.42 -14.43
C TRP A 63 1.30 -3.72 -14.33
N ARG A 64 1.66 -5.01 -14.21
CA ARG A 64 3.07 -5.42 -14.15
C ARG A 64 3.87 -4.97 -15.37
N LYS A 65 3.32 -5.16 -16.58
CA LYS A 65 3.98 -4.80 -17.86
C LYS A 65 4.07 -3.29 -18.07
N ASN A 66 3.14 -2.51 -17.52
CA ASN A 66 3.07 -1.06 -17.71
C ASN A 66 3.83 -0.26 -16.65
N THR A 67 4.76 -0.88 -15.93
CA THR A 67 5.60 -0.22 -14.94
C THR A 67 7.07 -0.51 -15.18
N THR A 68 7.93 0.38 -14.69
CA THR A 68 9.39 0.28 -14.79
C THR A 68 9.94 -0.96 -14.07
N ASP A 69 11.16 -1.37 -14.43
CA ASP A 69 11.83 -2.46 -13.74
C ASP A 69 12.09 -2.11 -12.26
N GLY A 70 11.97 -3.10 -11.38
CA GLY A 70 12.13 -2.91 -9.94
C GLY A 70 10.97 -2.20 -9.23
N PHE A 71 9.91 -1.80 -9.96
CA PHE A 71 8.70 -1.24 -9.38
C PHE A 71 7.94 -2.28 -8.55
N ILE A 72 7.45 -1.89 -7.37
CA ILE A 72 6.79 -2.79 -6.42
C ILE A 72 5.34 -2.39 -6.21
N PHE A 73 4.47 -3.37 -6.26
CA PHE A 73 3.08 -3.24 -5.86
C PHE A 73 2.86 -3.86 -4.49
N THR A 74 2.06 -3.22 -3.67
CA THR A 74 1.31 -3.89 -2.62
C THR A 74 -0.17 -3.86 -2.96
N ALA A 75 -0.97 -4.78 -2.43
CA ALA A 75 -2.38 -4.84 -2.80
C ALA A 75 -3.28 -5.15 -1.60
N LYS A 76 -4.44 -4.49 -1.56
CA LYS A 76 -5.43 -4.73 -0.50
C LYS A 76 -6.24 -5.99 -0.77
N PHE A 77 -6.52 -6.72 0.30
CA PHE A 77 -7.49 -7.81 0.24
C PHE A 77 -8.89 -7.30 -0.11
N PRO A 78 -9.66 -8.05 -0.89
CA PRO A 78 -11.04 -7.68 -1.25
C PRO A 78 -11.93 -7.53 -0.02
N LYS A 79 -12.85 -6.54 -0.05
CA LYS A 79 -13.84 -6.32 1.01
C LYS A 79 -14.71 -7.56 1.26
N LYS A 80 -14.90 -8.41 0.26
CA LYS A 80 -15.61 -9.67 0.40
C LYS A 80 -15.00 -10.54 1.50
N ILE A 81 -13.68 -10.67 1.54
CA ILE A 81 -12.96 -11.44 2.55
C ILE A 81 -12.97 -10.71 3.89
N THR A 82 -12.60 -9.43 3.88
CA THR A 82 -12.26 -8.68 5.10
C THR A 82 -13.47 -8.07 5.81
N HIS A 83 -14.46 -7.58 5.08
CA HIS A 83 -15.61 -6.83 5.62
C HIS A 83 -16.90 -7.62 5.61
N GLU A 84 -17.19 -8.33 4.52
CA GLU A 84 -18.46 -9.07 4.38
C GLU A 84 -18.39 -10.41 5.11
N LEU A 85 -17.40 -11.25 4.77
CA LEU A 85 -17.19 -12.56 5.43
C LEU A 85 -16.46 -12.44 6.77
N LYS A 86 -15.78 -11.32 7.04
CA LYS A 86 -14.98 -11.14 8.25
C LYS A 86 -14.05 -12.32 8.52
N LEU A 87 -13.33 -12.70 7.46
CA LEU A 87 -12.35 -13.80 7.39
C LEU A 87 -12.96 -15.23 7.48
N ARG A 88 -14.28 -15.38 7.68
CA ARG A 88 -14.94 -16.68 7.79
C ARG A 88 -15.21 -17.26 6.41
N ASP A 89 -15.09 -18.59 6.28
CA ASP A 89 -15.44 -19.34 5.06
C ASP A 89 -14.97 -18.66 3.75
N SER A 90 -13.76 -18.09 3.79
CA SER A 90 -13.25 -17.23 2.72
C SER A 90 -12.24 -17.91 1.80
N GLN A 91 -12.03 -19.23 1.93
CA GLN A 91 -10.97 -19.95 1.22
C GLN A 91 -11.10 -19.83 -0.32
N ALA A 92 -12.30 -20.01 -0.86
CA ALA A 92 -12.51 -19.90 -2.31
C ALA A 92 -12.22 -18.48 -2.85
N GLN A 93 -12.55 -17.44 -2.06
CA GLN A 93 -12.25 -16.04 -2.40
C GLN A 93 -10.74 -15.77 -2.28
N LEU A 94 -10.08 -16.37 -1.30
CA LEU A 94 -8.64 -16.27 -1.08
C LEU A 94 -7.87 -16.88 -2.25
N GLU A 95 -8.21 -18.10 -2.65
CA GLU A 95 -7.61 -18.80 -3.81
C GLU A 95 -7.80 -17.99 -5.10
N ARG A 96 -9.02 -17.48 -5.33
CA ARG A 96 -9.32 -16.63 -6.49
C ARG A 96 -8.50 -15.35 -6.49
N TYR A 97 -8.33 -14.74 -5.32
CA TYR A 97 -7.53 -13.52 -5.17
C TYR A 97 -6.04 -13.80 -5.44
N TYR A 98 -5.47 -14.85 -4.84
CA TYR A 98 -4.09 -15.23 -5.09
C TYR A 98 -3.82 -15.58 -6.55
N LYS A 99 -4.71 -16.35 -7.20
CA LYS A 99 -4.61 -16.65 -8.63
C LYS A 99 -4.53 -15.39 -9.49
N SER A 100 -5.25 -14.36 -9.11
CA SER A 100 -5.23 -13.08 -9.83
C SER A 100 -3.97 -12.27 -9.53
N ILE A 101 -3.68 -12.02 -8.23
CA ILE A 101 -2.64 -11.08 -7.83
C ILE A 101 -1.22 -11.62 -8.09
N SER A 102 -1.06 -12.95 -8.19
CA SER A 102 0.20 -13.61 -8.53
C SER A 102 0.76 -13.20 -9.89
N GLU A 103 -0.06 -12.63 -10.79
CA GLU A 103 0.41 -12.11 -12.08
C GLU A 103 1.31 -10.86 -11.94
N LEU A 104 1.38 -10.25 -10.76
CA LEU A 104 2.41 -9.24 -10.46
C LEU A 104 3.81 -9.84 -10.37
N ARG A 105 3.92 -11.16 -10.11
CA ARG A 105 5.18 -11.91 -10.02
C ARG A 105 6.18 -11.23 -9.07
N GLU A 106 7.39 -10.94 -9.56
CA GLU A 106 8.50 -10.27 -8.84
C GLU A 106 8.17 -8.86 -8.35
N LYS A 107 7.14 -8.23 -8.93
CA LYS A 107 6.69 -6.89 -8.53
C LYS A 107 5.68 -6.91 -7.37
N LEU A 108 5.29 -8.08 -6.86
CA LEU A 108 4.43 -8.18 -5.68
C LEU A 108 5.27 -8.10 -4.39
N GLY A 109 5.17 -7.00 -3.66
CA GLY A 109 5.88 -6.78 -2.40
C GLY A 109 5.16 -7.37 -1.20
N ALA A 110 3.92 -6.94 -0.95
CA ALA A 110 3.12 -7.41 0.18
C ALA A 110 1.61 -7.28 -0.09
N LEU A 111 0.83 -8.01 0.71
CA LEU A 111 -0.63 -7.99 0.69
C LEU A 111 -1.17 -7.44 2.01
N VAL A 112 -2.08 -6.46 1.99
CA VAL A 112 -2.63 -5.85 3.21
C VAL A 112 -4.07 -6.25 3.45
N ILE A 113 -4.32 -6.81 4.64
CA ILE A 113 -5.61 -7.27 5.14
C ILE A 113 -6.17 -6.19 6.05
N GLN A 114 -6.91 -5.24 5.49
CA GLN A 114 -7.54 -4.19 6.28
C GLN A 114 -8.89 -4.65 6.81
N LEU A 115 -9.06 -4.68 8.13
CA LEU A 115 -10.30 -5.11 8.79
C LEU A 115 -11.19 -3.91 9.19
N PRO A 116 -12.53 -4.09 9.21
CA PRO A 116 -13.43 -3.01 9.61
C PRO A 116 -13.39 -2.74 11.12
N PRO A 117 -13.81 -1.52 11.58
CA PRO A 117 -13.92 -1.22 13.00
C PRO A 117 -14.84 -2.18 13.79
N SER A 118 -15.80 -2.81 13.09
CA SER A 118 -16.71 -3.80 13.69
C SER A 118 -16.07 -5.16 13.94
N PHE A 119 -14.87 -5.43 13.37
CA PHE A 119 -14.10 -6.64 13.64
C PHE A 119 -13.38 -6.48 14.98
N ASN A 120 -13.83 -7.19 16.00
CA ASN A 120 -13.34 -7.02 17.37
C ASN A 120 -12.98 -8.35 18.03
N MET A 121 -12.04 -8.30 18.97
CA MET A 121 -11.48 -9.49 19.59
C MET A 121 -12.53 -10.38 20.28
N LYS A 122 -13.54 -9.80 20.91
CA LYS A 122 -14.57 -10.57 21.63
C LYS A 122 -15.38 -11.50 20.71
N LYS A 123 -15.65 -11.05 19.48
CA LYS A 123 -16.51 -11.78 18.52
C LYS A 123 -15.73 -12.52 17.44
N ASP A 124 -14.51 -12.06 17.13
CA ASP A 124 -13.84 -12.42 15.90
C ASP A 124 -12.45 -13.07 16.11
N LYS A 125 -12.07 -13.36 17.38
CA LYS A 125 -10.78 -13.98 17.72
C LYS A 125 -10.56 -15.33 17.00
N GLU A 126 -11.57 -16.18 17.03
CA GLU A 126 -11.52 -17.50 16.38
C GLU A 126 -11.42 -17.38 14.85
N ALA A 127 -12.17 -16.43 14.26
CA ALA A 127 -12.10 -16.19 12.82
C ALA A 127 -10.70 -15.77 12.39
N LEU A 128 -10.03 -14.89 13.17
CA LEU A 128 -8.65 -14.51 12.91
C LEU A 128 -7.71 -15.73 13.05
N ALA A 129 -7.80 -16.46 14.15
CA ALA A 129 -6.93 -17.60 14.43
C ALA A 129 -7.05 -18.71 13.37
N THR A 130 -8.26 -18.94 12.85
CA THR A 130 -8.52 -19.91 11.78
C THR A 130 -8.05 -19.42 10.41
N PHE A 131 -8.12 -18.12 10.16
CA PHE A 131 -7.78 -17.54 8.85
C PHE A 131 -6.27 -17.42 8.62
N LEU A 132 -5.51 -16.99 9.63
CA LEU A 132 -4.07 -16.73 9.45
C LEU A 132 -3.27 -17.91 8.91
N PRO A 133 -3.49 -19.18 9.37
CA PRO A 133 -2.78 -20.34 8.82
C PRO A 133 -3.14 -20.66 7.35
N GLN A 134 -4.23 -20.10 6.81
CA GLN A 134 -4.62 -20.31 5.41
C GLN A 134 -3.88 -19.37 4.44
N LEU A 135 -3.15 -18.38 4.95
CA LEU A 135 -2.37 -17.46 4.12
C LEU A 135 -1.20 -18.19 3.45
N ASP A 136 -1.04 -17.96 2.13
CA ASP A 136 0.07 -18.52 1.37
C ASP A 136 1.39 -17.84 1.76
N GLN A 137 2.24 -18.54 2.50
CA GLN A 137 3.49 -18.04 3.08
C GLN A 137 4.56 -17.63 2.06
N LYS A 138 4.36 -17.90 0.77
CA LYS A 138 5.24 -17.35 -0.28
C LYS A 138 5.06 -15.84 -0.47
N TYR A 139 3.95 -15.26 0.03
CA TYR A 139 3.68 -13.83 0.00
C TYR A 139 3.84 -13.22 1.39
N ARG A 140 4.31 -11.98 1.45
CA ARG A 140 4.31 -11.19 2.67
C ARG A 140 2.91 -10.63 2.92
N HIS A 141 2.46 -10.71 4.16
CA HIS A 141 1.15 -10.20 4.57
C HIS A 141 1.31 -9.19 5.69
N ALA A 142 0.49 -8.13 5.63
CA ALA A 142 0.30 -7.21 6.74
C ALA A 142 -1.19 -7.12 7.09
N ILE A 143 -1.54 -6.96 8.38
CA ILE A 143 -2.91 -6.83 8.83
C ILE A 143 -3.13 -5.49 9.54
N GLU A 144 -4.14 -4.74 9.11
CA GLU A 144 -4.56 -3.47 9.72
C GLU A 144 -5.83 -3.67 10.53
N PHE A 145 -5.72 -3.53 11.84
CA PHE A 145 -6.88 -3.48 12.73
C PHE A 145 -7.37 -2.04 12.92
N ARG A 146 -8.67 -1.85 12.94
CA ARG A 146 -9.36 -0.57 13.21
C ARG A 146 -10.17 -0.59 14.49
N ASN A 147 -9.92 -1.57 15.38
CA ASN A 147 -10.54 -1.71 16.66
C ASN A 147 -9.49 -1.97 17.75
N LYS A 148 -9.45 -1.10 18.77
CA LYS A 148 -8.46 -1.13 19.85
C LYS A 148 -8.45 -2.45 20.67
N SER A 149 -9.52 -3.25 20.62
CA SER A 149 -9.57 -4.53 21.33
C SER A 149 -8.48 -5.51 20.87
N TRP A 150 -7.90 -5.32 19.71
CA TRP A 150 -6.81 -6.13 19.16
C TRP A 150 -5.41 -5.73 19.65
N TRP A 151 -5.25 -4.60 20.30
CA TRP A 151 -3.93 -4.13 20.76
C TRP A 151 -3.54 -4.81 22.06
N LYS A 152 -3.16 -6.08 21.94
CA LYS A 152 -2.81 -6.95 23.06
C LYS A 152 -1.65 -7.89 22.69
N PRO A 153 -0.81 -8.26 23.67
CA PRO A 153 0.31 -9.17 23.44
C PRO A 153 -0.10 -10.51 22.79
N GLU A 154 -1.27 -11.03 23.13
CA GLU A 154 -1.79 -12.28 22.53
C GLU A 154 -2.06 -12.14 21.03
N THR A 155 -2.49 -10.96 20.56
CA THR A 155 -2.65 -10.68 19.14
C THR A 155 -1.30 -10.66 18.42
N TYR A 156 -0.31 -9.97 19.01
CA TYR A 156 1.02 -9.86 18.40
C TYR A 156 1.69 -11.23 18.29
N LYS A 157 1.64 -12.05 19.33
CA LYS A 157 2.14 -13.44 19.30
C LYS A 157 1.43 -14.29 18.24
N LEU A 158 0.14 -14.10 18.04
CA LEU A 158 -0.61 -14.81 17.00
C LEU A 158 -0.15 -14.39 15.59
N LEU A 159 0.10 -13.10 15.37
CA LEU A 159 0.64 -12.59 14.10
C LEU A 159 2.05 -13.09 13.85
N GLU A 160 2.94 -13.03 14.85
CA GLU A 160 4.31 -13.54 14.79
C GLU A 160 4.35 -15.03 14.42
N ALA A 161 3.52 -15.85 15.07
CA ALA A 161 3.43 -17.28 14.80
C ALA A 161 3.03 -17.61 13.36
N ASN A 162 2.37 -16.67 12.65
CA ASN A 162 1.93 -16.82 11.27
C ASN A 162 2.73 -15.94 10.29
N ASN A 163 3.81 -15.29 10.75
CA ASN A 163 4.63 -14.38 9.95
C ASN A 163 3.83 -13.29 9.24
N VAL A 164 2.87 -12.68 9.96
CA VAL A 164 2.03 -11.58 9.46
C VAL A 164 2.41 -10.29 10.16
N GLY A 165 2.75 -9.25 9.40
CA GLY A 165 3.08 -7.93 9.94
C GLY A 165 1.86 -7.20 10.49
N LEU A 166 1.97 -6.59 11.66
CA LEU A 166 1.01 -5.58 12.07
C LEU A 166 1.20 -4.34 11.19
N ALA A 167 0.19 -3.97 10.41
CA ALA A 167 0.22 -2.72 9.67
C ALA A 167 -0.01 -1.54 10.61
N TRP A 168 0.95 -0.62 10.63
CA TRP A 168 0.83 0.64 11.37
C TRP A 168 0.03 1.62 10.53
N SER A 169 -0.87 2.35 11.16
CA SER A 169 -1.79 3.21 10.40
C SER A 169 -2.11 4.49 11.16
N GLU A 170 -1.86 5.62 10.51
CA GLU A 170 -2.37 6.93 10.91
C GLU A 170 -3.77 7.10 10.33
N ASN A 171 -4.79 6.97 11.15
CA ASN A 171 -6.17 7.02 10.74
C ASN A 171 -7.08 7.63 11.82
N GLN A 172 -8.30 8.05 11.42
CA GLN A 172 -9.26 8.71 12.32
C GLN A 172 -9.79 7.83 13.47
N TYR A 173 -9.63 6.51 13.40
CA TYR A 173 -10.18 5.59 14.44
C TYR A 173 -9.27 5.51 15.65
N ALA A 174 -7.99 5.32 15.43
CA ALA A 174 -6.93 5.40 16.42
C ALA A 174 -5.58 5.08 15.76
N PRO A 175 -4.50 5.74 16.14
CA PRO A 175 -3.15 5.33 15.78
C PRO A 175 -2.91 3.89 16.25
N THR A 176 -2.29 3.08 15.40
CA THR A 176 -1.96 1.71 15.77
C THR A 176 -0.68 1.66 16.61
N PRO A 177 -0.51 0.65 17.50
CA PRO A 177 0.76 0.40 18.13
C PRO A 177 1.86 0.05 17.10
N THR A 178 3.09 0.42 17.40
CA THR A 178 4.26 0.17 16.54
C THR A 178 4.93 -1.16 16.87
N GLU A 179 4.18 -2.26 16.90
CA GLU A 179 4.72 -3.59 17.13
C GLU A 179 5.21 -4.22 15.83
N ALA A 180 6.38 -4.85 15.88
CA ALA A 180 6.95 -5.59 14.75
C ALA A 180 6.64 -7.08 14.93
N THR A 181 5.77 -7.63 14.10
CA THR A 181 5.30 -9.03 14.19
C THR A 181 5.73 -9.89 13.00
N SER A 182 6.53 -9.33 12.09
CA SER A 182 7.11 -10.06 10.95
C SER A 182 8.38 -9.34 10.45
N ASP A 183 8.98 -9.85 9.38
CA ASP A 183 10.16 -9.24 8.75
C ASP A 183 9.85 -8.02 7.86
N ILE A 184 8.61 -7.52 7.85
CA ILE A 184 8.22 -6.28 7.17
C ILE A 184 7.63 -5.25 8.14
N ALA A 185 7.93 -3.98 7.90
CA ALA A 185 7.15 -2.85 8.39
C ALA A 185 6.17 -2.41 7.29
N TYR A 186 4.91 -2.19 7.65
CA TYR A 186 3.89 -1.70 6.73
C TYR A 186 3.20 -0.49 7.34
N LEU A 187 3.42 0.71 6.78
CA LEU A 187 2.90 1.96 7.32
C LEU A 187 1.93 2.60 6.33
N ARG A 188 0.75 2.99 6.80
CA ARG A 188 -0.29 3.63 6.02
C ARG A 188 -0.67 4.98 6.63
N MET A 189 -0.43 6.06 5.91
CA MET A 189 -0.84 7.42 6.24
C MET A 189 -2.20 7.71 5.59
N VAL A 190 -3.29 7.40 6.29
CA VAL A 190 -4.65 7.35 5.70
C VAL A 190 -5.36 8.69 5.77
N GLY A 191 -5.27 9.42 6.90
CA GLY A 191 -6.02 10.66 7.13
C GLY A 191 -7.51 10.45 7.45
N ASP A 192 -8.27 11.52 7.41
CA ASP A 192 -9.64 11.60 7.95
C ASP A 192 -10.76 11.76 6.92
N ARG A 193 -10.46 11.77 5.65
CA ARG A 193 -11.41 11.95 4.53
C ARG A 193 -12.14 13.30 4.44
N THR A 194 -11.74 14.30 5.19
CA THR A 194 -12.30 15.66 5.06
C THR A 194 -11.79 16.40 3.82
N ILE A 195 -10.65 15.97 3.30
CA ILE A 195 -10.03 16.53 2.10
C ILE A 195 -10.68 15.88 0.87
N THR A 196 -11.12 16.71 -0.08
CA THR A 196 -11.78 16.26 -1.32
C THR A 196 -11.07 16.72 -2.59
N ASN A 197 -10.12 17.67 -2.51
CA ASN A 197 -9.27 18.09 -3.62
C ASN A 197 -7.85 17.60 -3.36
N PHE A 198 -7.25 16.95 -4.35
CA PHE A 198 -5.96 16.29 -4.23
C PHE A 198 -4.86 16.90 -5.11
N SER A 199 -5.05 18.16 -5.52
CA SER A 199 -4.11 18.86 -6.41
C SER A 199 -2.95 19.54 -5.69
N ALA A 200 -3.06 19.76 -4.36
CA ALA A 200 -2.04 20.43 -3.56
C ALA A 200 -2.12 20.01 -2.08
N PRO A 201 -1.04 20.17 -1.29
CA PRO A 201 -1.08 19.99 0.16
C PRO A 201 -2.10 20.95 0.81
N GLN A 202 -2.90 20.46 1.75
CA GLN A 202 -3.94 21.22 2.46
C GLN A 202 -3.79 21.18 3.97
N LYS A 203 -3.02 20.21 4.49
CA LYS A 203 -2.71 20.08 5.92
C LYS A 203 -1.21 19.90 6.09
N ASP A 204 -0.63 20.61 7.05
CA ASP A 204 0.72 20.31 7.53
C ASP A 204 0.67 19.08 8.44
N GLN A 205 1.32 18.01 8.00
CA GLN A 205 1.43 16.74 8.70
C GLN A 205 2.88 16.39 9.06
N THR A 206 3.78 17.37 8.95
CA THR A 206 5.23 17.20 9.18
C THR A 206 5.53 16.55 10.53
N GLN A 207 4.85 17.01 11.60
CA GLN A 207 5.08 16.47 12.95
C GLN A 207 4.60 15.02 13.07
N THR A 208 3.45 14.71 12.49
CA THR A 208 2.92 13.32 12.43
C THR A 208 3.87 12.41 11.66
N MET A 209 4.37 12.87 10.51
CA MET A 209 5.37 12.11 9.72
C MET A 209 6.65 11.85 10.51
N LYS A 210 7.16 12.85 11.26
CA LYS A 210 8.35 12.70 12.10
C LYS A 210 8.16 11.63 13.18
N GLN A 211 7.01 11.62 13.86
CA GLN A 211 6.69 10.61 14.87
C GLN A 211 6.72 9.19 14.29
N TRP A 212 6.09 9.00 13.14
CA TRP A 212 6.08 7.70 12.47
C TRP A 212 7.45 7.29 11.92
N TYR A 213 8.23 8.26 11.43
CA TYR A 213 9.60 7.99 11.00
C TYR A 213 10.48 7.56 12.18
N THR A 214 10.40 8.25 13.32
CA THR A 214 11.11 7.86 14.56
C THR A 214 10.74 6.42 14.97
N ALA A 215 9.46 6.06 14.94
CA ALA A 215 9.03 4.70 15.24
C ALA A 215 9.60 3.66 14.26
N LEU A 216 9.72 3.99 12.97
CA LEU A 216 10.38 3.14 11.97
C LEU A 216 11.88 2.99 12.26
N GLU A 217 12.57 4.06 12.64
CA GLU A 217 14.00 4.03 12.99
C GLU A 217 14.24 3.15 14.22
N GLU A 218 13.48 3.35 15.28
CA GLU A 218 13.59 2.57 16.53
C GLU A 218 13.42 1.06 16.32
N LYS A 219 12.59 0.67 15.36
CA LYS A 219 12.29 -0.73 15.04
C LYS A 219 13.05 -1.26 13.82
N SER A 220 13.96 -0.47 13.24
CA SER A 220 14.62 -0.78 11.96
C SER A 220 15.39 -2.10 11.93
N SER A 221 15.90 -2.56 13.07
CA SER A 221 16.59 -3.85 13.19
C SER A 221 15.66 -5.08 13.16
N LEU A 222 14.34 -4.87 13.32
CA LEU A 222 13.34 -5.94 13.40
C LEU A 222 12.70 -6.29 12.05
N PHE A 223 12.93 -5.48 11.01
CA PHE A 223 12.37 -5.74 9.68
C PHE A 223 13.44 -5.64 8.59
N LYS A 224 13.26 -6.41 7.51
CA LYS A 224 14.14 -6.41 6.34
C LYS A 224 13.65 -5.43 5.27
N GLN A 225 12.34 -5.17 5.23
CA GLN A 225 11.69 -4.35 4.21
C GLN A 225 10.60 -3.48 4.84
N GLY A 226 10.58 -2.18 4.49
CA GLY A 226 9.52 -1.25 4.86
C GLY A 226 8.68 -0.86 3.65
N TYR A 227 7.36 -0.82 3.83
CA TYR A 227 6.37 -0.33 2.86
C TYR A 227 5.61 0.84 3.49
N ILE A 228 5.70 2.02 2.90
CA ILE A 228 5.10 3.25 3.43
C ILE A 228 4.22 3.88 2.36
N PHE A 229 2.92 4.04 2.64
CA PHE A 229 1.98 4.56 1.67
C PHE A 229 1.15 5.72 2.19
N PHE A 230 1.07 6.77 1.37
CA PHE A 230 0.33 7.99 1.64
C PHE A 230 -0.97 8.01 0.84
N ASN A 231 -2.10 8.11 1.54
CA ASN A 231 -3.37 8.43 0.93
C ASN A 231 -3.50 9.95 0.75
N ASN A 232 -4.17 10.41 -0.29
CA ASN A 232 -4.41 11.84 -0.51
C ASN A 232 -5.12 12.52 0.67
N HIS A 233 -6.02 11.81 1.36
CA HIS A 233 -6.73 12.33 2.54
C HIS A 233 -5.81 12.64 3.73
N PHE A 234 -4.56 12.18 3.72
CA PHE A 234 -3.62 12.45 4.81
C PHE A 234 -3.23 13.93 4.87
N ALA A 235 -2.80 14.49 3.74
CA ALA A 235 -2.36 15.90 3.68
C ALA A 235 -2.89 16.65 2.45
N GLY A 236 -3.64 16.03 1.55
CA GLY A 236 -4.23 16.65 0.35
C GLY A 236 -3.54 16.30 -0.96
N PHE A 237 -2.27 15.93 -0.94
CA PHE A 237 -1.52 15.62 -2.16
C PHE A 237 -0.51 14.51 -1.89
N GLY A 238 -0.87 13.28 -2.29
CA GLY A 238 -0.07 12.09 -2.03
C GLY A 238 1.38 12.18 -2.51
N PRO A 239 1.67 12.59 -3.77
CA PRO A 239 3.04 12.75 -4.26
C PRO A 239 3.88 13.72 -3.42
N GLY A 240 3.31 14.84 -3.00
CA GLY A 240 3.96 15.79 -2.11
C GLY A 240 4.28 15.19 -0.75
N SER A 241 3.33 14.43 -0.18
CA SER A 241 3.53 13.73 1.10
C SER A 241 4.65 12.69 1.02
N VAL A 242 4.77 11.97 -0.10
CA VAL A 242 5.89 11.04 -0.34
C VAL A 242 7.21 11.78 -0.30
N ASN A 243 7.36 12.92 -1.00
CA ASN A 243 8.60 13.69 -1.01
C ASN A 243 8.93 14.30 0.35
N GLU A 244 7.94 14.80 1.07
CA GLU A 244 8.14 15.31 2.42
C GLU A 244 8.67 14.22 3.37
N PHE A 245 8.09 13.04 3.33
CA PHE A 245 8.55 11.91 4.14
C PHE A 245 9.96 11.44 3.73
N ARG A 246 10.26 11.42 2.41
CA ARG A 246 11.61 11.10 1.91
C ARG A 246 12.65 12.08 2.45
N ARG A 247 12.35 13.38 2.42
CA ARG A 247 13.22 14.42 2.99
C ARG A 247 13.45 14.22 4.49
N LEU A 248 12.40 13.91 5.26
CA LEU A 248 12.51 13.59 6.69
C LEU A 248 13.37 12.33 6.95
N ALA A 249 13.31 11.37 6.04
CA ALA A 249 14.10 10.15 6.09
C ALA A 249 15.54 10.31 5.53
N GLY A 250 15.96 11.52 5.20
CA GLY A 250 17.29 11.77 4.60
C GLY A 250 17.47 11.19 3.20
N LEU A 251 16.36 10.89 2.49
CA LEU A 251 16.34 10.38 1.13
C LEU A 251 16.19 11.53 0.12
N ALA A 252 16.76 11.38 -1.08
CA ALA A 252 16.53 12.33 -2.15
C ALA A 252 15.05 12.45 -2.51
N GLU A 253 14.58 13.67 -2.68
CA GLU A 253 13.24 13.93 -3.22
C GLU A 253 13.16 13.45 -4.68
N MET A 254 11.98 13.02 -5.10
CA MET A 254 11.72 12.61 -6.47
C MET A 254 11.33 13.84 -7.29
N ASP A 255 11.97 14.01 -8.44
CA ASP A 255 11.64 15.09 -9.38
C ASP A 255 10.69 14.57 -10.45
N TRP A 256 9.46 15.07 -10.45
CA TRP A 256 8.46 14.75 -11.48
C TRP A 256 8.23 15.87 -12.50
N LYS A 257 8.92 17.01 -12.36
CA LYS A 257 8.82 18.13 -13.33
C LYS A 257 9.38 17.76 -14.70
N ALA A 258 10.27 16.77 -14.74
CA ALA A 258 10.87 16.25 -15.97
C ALA A 258 10.08 15.10 -16.61
N ILE A 259 8.94 14.69 -16.06
CA ILE A 259 8.10 13.64 -16.66
C ILE A 259 7.68 14.10 -18.07
N ARG A 260 8.04 13.28 -19.06
CA ARG A 260 7.62 13.45 -20.45
C ARG A 260 6.59 12.40 -20.82
N MET A 261 5.70 12.75 -21.75
CA MET A 261 4.76 11.82 -22.35
C MET A 261 5.51 10.89 -23.33
N GLU A 262 6.21 9.89 -22.78
CA GLU A 262 6.72 8.78 -23.58
C GLU A 262 5.69 7.66 -23.61
N PRO A 263 5.44 7.02 -24.76
CA PRO A 263 4.50 5.90 -24.83
C PRO A 263 4.95 4.79 -23.88
N GLY A 264 4.07 4.37 -22.99
CA GLY A 264 4.32 3.19 -22.15
C GLY A 264 4.53 1.92 -22.98
N PRO A 265 5.16 0.88 -22.42
CA PRO A 265 5.52 -0.35 -23.15
C PRO A 265 4.36 -1.03 -23.90
N LEU A 266 3.13 -0.89 -23.40
CA LEU A 266 1.94 -1.44 -24.05
C LEU A 266 1.42 -0.56 -25.19
N GLN A 267 1.64 0.76 -25.16
CA GLN A 267 1.22 1.67 -26.23
C GLN A 267 2.19 1.63 -27.39
N SER A 268 3.49 1.46 -27.15
CA SER A 268 4.47 1.30 -28.21
C SER A 268 4.29 0.02 -29.05
N SER A 269 3.76 -1.07 -28.45
CA SER A 269 3.46 -2.30 -29.17
C SER A 269 2.22 -2.19 -30.06
N ILE A 270 1.24 -1.34 -29.73
CA ILE A 270 0.03 -1.13 -30.55
C ILE A 270 0.35 -0.27 -31.77
N SER A 271 1.22 0.75 -31.64
CA SER A 271 1.63 1.60 -32.76
C SER A 271 2.48 0.88 -33.82
N GLN A 272 3.17 -0.22 -33.45
CA GLN A 272 3.95 -1.04 -34.38
C GLN A 272 3.08 -1.96 -35.27
N PHE A 273 1.83 -2.20 -34.89
CA PHE A 273 0.88 -3.02 -35.67
C PHE A 273 -0.07 -2.18 -36.55
N GLN A 274 0.05 -0.85 -36.53
CA GLN A 274 -0.75 0.07 -37.35
C GLN A 274 0.03 0.69 -38.51
N GLN A 275 1.25 0.24 -38.77
CA GLN A 275 2.02 0.52 -40.01
C GLN A 275 2.05 -0.73 -40.90
#